data_cfcd6dcf8a5c5d56736e17ff768d25a5
#
_entry.id   cfcd6dcf8a5c5d56736e17ff768d25a5
#
_cell.length_a   1.000
_cell.length_b   1.000
_cell.length_c   1.000
_cell.angle_alpha   90.00
_cell.angle_beta   90.00
_cell.angle_gamma   90.00
#
_symmetry.space_group_name_H-M   'P 1'
#
loop_
_entity.id
_entity.type
_entity.pdbx_description
1 polymer ?
#
loop_
_entity_poly.entity_id
_entity_poly.type
_entity_poly.pdbx_seq_one_letter_code
_entity_poly.pdbx_strand_id
1 'polypeptide(L)'
;MYKKILVPIDGSELSYMAVAGAASFAKNLGADVSVLTVIEPYSYTNLSEYRPESIEQYDQRVKDQAKERLEKARAYFDKVGVKATICSKKSFSPSEAIMEVCDELDCDLIFMASHGRKGLAAVLLGSETQKVLTHSKVPVMVYR
;
A
#
# COMPACT_ATOMS: atom_id res chain seq x y z
N MET A 1 2.45 20.91 8.06
CA MET A 1 1.50 20.85 6.95
C MET A 1 0.79 19.50 6.93
N TYR A 2 1.42 18.42 6.47
CA TYR A 2 0.80 17.08 6.52
C TYR A 2 1.07 16.43 7.85
N LYS A 3 0.01 15.88 8.46
CA LYS A 3 0.09 15.28 9.81
C LYS A 3 -0.11 13.77 9.81
N LYS A 4 -0.87 13.24 8.85
CA LYS A 4 -1.19 11.82 8.74
C LYS A 4 -1.06 11.37 7.30
N ILE A 5 -0.08 10.54 7.03
CA ILE A 5 0.25 10.08 5.69
C ILE A 5 -0.15 8.62 5.52
N LEU A 6 -0.90 8.32 4.48
CA LEU A 6 -1.20 6.94 4.09
C LEU A 6 -0.18 6.47 3.06
N VAL A 7 0.43 5.32 3.31
CA VAL A 7 1.43 4.72 2.41
C VAL A 7 0.95 3.33 2.00
N PRO A 8 0.28 3.21 0.84
CA PRO A 8 -0.11 1.91 0.32
C PRO A 8 1.09 1.18 -0.28
N ILE A 9 1.17 -0.12 -0.04
CA ILE A 9 2.22 -1.00 -0.56
C ILE A 9 1.62 -2.27 -1.16
N ASP A 10 2.30 -2.84 -2.13
CA ASP A 10 1.91 -4.11 -2.75
C ASP A 10 3.02 -5.18 -2.71
N GLY A 11 4.11 -4.92 -1.99
CA GLY A 11 5.23 -5.83 -1.89
C GLY A 11 6.22 -5.75 -3.04
N SER A 12 6.02 -4.85 -4.01
CA SER A 12 6.98 -4.61 -5.08
C SER A 12 8.21 -3.86 -4.56
N GLU A 13 9.32 -3.99 -5.28
CA GLU A 13 10.55 -3.26 -4.97
C GLU A 13 10.32 -1.75 -4.95
N LEU A 14 9.59 -1.22 -5.95
CA LEU A 14 9.29 0.21 -6.02
C LEU A 14 8.42 0.66 -4.84
N SER A 15 7.49 -0.17 -4.36
CA SER A 15 6.70 0.18 -3.18
C SER A 15 7.57 0.33 -1.93
N TYR A 16 8.59 -0.50 -1.75
CA TYR A 16 9.54 -0.34 -0.63
C TYR A 16 10.47 0.86 -0.80
N MET A 17 10.83 1.21 -2.04
CA MET A 17 11.54 2.46 -2.31
C MET A 17 10.68 3.67 -1.93
N ALA A 18 9.39 3.62 -2.26
CA ALA A 18 8.43 4.65 -1.85
C ALA A 18 8.31 4.72 -0.32
N VAL A 19 8.32 3.57 0.37
CA VAL A 19 8.32 3.51 1.83
C VAL A 19 9.54 4.24 2.42
N ALA A 20 10.73 3.99 1.88
CA ALA A 20 11.95 4.67 2.33
C ALA A 20 11.84 6.19 2.11
N GLY A 21 11.32 6.62 0.97
CA GLY A 21 11.06 8.04 0.69
C GLY A 21 10.03 8.64 1.65
N ALA A 22 8.95 7.92 1.90
CA ALA A 22 7.92 8.35 2.84
C ALA A 22 8.45 8.47 4.27
N ALA A 23 9.35 7.58 4.68
CA ALA A 23 9.98 7.63 6.01
C ALA A 23 10.78 8.92 6.21
N SER A 24 11.61 9.28 5.23
CA SER A 24 12.33 10.56 5.26
C SER A 24 11.39 11.76 5.26
N PHE A 25 10.39 11.73 4.42
CA PHE A 25 9.40 12.79 4.28
C PHE A 25 8.63 13.01 5.58
N ALA A 26 8.08 11.92 6.14
CA ALA A 26 7.33 11.97 7.39
C ALA A 26 8.19 12.45 8.57
N LYS A 27 9.45 12.02 8.63
CA LYS A 27 10.38 12.48 9.66
C LYS A 27 10.56 13.98 9.62
N ASN A 28 10.77 14.55 8.45
CA ASN A 28 10.97 15.98 8.29
C ASN A 28 9.73 16.80 8.66
N LEU A 29 8.55 16.25 8.49
CA LEU A 29 7.29 16.90 8.81
C LEU A 29 6.81 16.63 10.25
N GLY A 30 7.37 15.66 10.92
CA GLY A 30 6.83 15.17 12.19
C GLY A 30 5.46 14.53 12.04
N ALA A 31 5.20 13.88 10.90
CA ALA A 31 3.92 13.27 10.59
C ALA A 31 3.85 11.81 11.05
N ASP A 32 2.64 11.38 11.42
CA ASP A 32 2.34 9.97 11.65
C ASP A 32 2.07 9.28 10.31
N VAL A 33 2.37 7.98 10.24
CA VAL A 33 2.20 7.19 9.02
C VAL A 33 1.30 5.99 9.28
N SER A 34 0.44 5.70 8.32
CA SER A 34 -0.31 4.44 8.23
C SER A 34 0.09 3.72 6.96
N VAL A 35 0.60 2.50 7.10
CA VAL A 35 0.98 1.66 5.97
C VAL A 35 -0.16 0.68 5.69
N LEU A 36 -0.60 0.63 4.45
CA LEU A 36 -1.71 -0.21 4.02
C LEU A 36 -1.26 -1.21 2.96
N THR A 37 -1.66 -2.46 3.11
CA THR A 37 -1.63 -3.41 1.99
C THR A 37 -3.04 -3.92 1.72
N VAL A 38 -3.41 -3.99 0.44
CA VAL A 38 -4.72 -4.49 0.02
C VAL A 38 -4.61 -5.98 -0.29
N ILE A 39 -5.51 -6.76 0.28
CA ILE A 39 -5.58 -8.20 0.10
C ILE A 39 -6.71 -8.51 -0.87
N GLU A 40 -6.39 -9.19 -1.97
CA GLU A 40 -7.43 -9.64 -2.90
C GLU A 40 -8.19 -10.82 -2.28
N PRO A 41 -9.53 -10.74 -2.17
CA PRO A 41 -10.34 -11.82 -1.64
C PRO A 41 -10.27 -13.07 -2.51
N TYR A 42 -10.55 -14.23 -1.90
CA TYR A 42 -10.65 -15.47 -2.64
C TYR A 42 -11.70 -15.38 -3.77
N SER A 43 -11.30 -15.85 -4.95
CA SER A 43 -12.24 -16.03 -6.06
C SER A 43 -11.73 -17.16 -6.96
N TYR A 44 -12.62 -17.73 -7.76
CA TYR A 44 -12.23 -18.77 -8.72
C TYR A 44 -11.25 -18.25 -9.79
N THR A 45 -11.26 -16.96 -10.07
CA THR A 45 -10.40 -16.36 -11.10
C THR A 45 -8.98 -16.08 -10.61
N ASN A 46 -8.77 -15.96 -9.31
CA ASN A 46 -7.43 -15.76 -8.75
C ASN A 46 -6.77 -17.05 -8.25
N LEU A 47 -7.45 -18.17 -8.39
CA LEU A 47 -6.86 -19.49 -8.20
C LEU A 47 -5.99 -19.80 -9.41
N SER A 48 -4.70 -19.92 -9.18
CA SER A 48 -3.80 -20.44 -10.20
C SER A 48 -4.11 -21.91 -10.43
N GLU A 49 -4.17 -22.35 -11.68
CA GLU A 49 -4.25 -23.78 -12.05
C GLU A 49 -3.09 -24.58 -11.45
N TYR A 50 -1.99 -23.93 -11.12
CA TYR A 50 -0.79 -24.53 -10.55
C TYR A 50 -0.77 -24.54 -9.02
N ARG A 51 -1.80 -23.97 -8.36
CA ARG A 51 -1.91 -23.94 -6.90
C ARG A 51 -3.31 -24.27 -6.45
N PRO A 52 -3.66 -25.57 -6.47
CA PRO A 52 -4.92 -25.97 -5.86
C PRO A 52 -4.84 -25.77 -4.35
N GLU A 53 -5.55 -24.78 -3.85
CA GLU A 53 -5.66 -24.53 -2.41
C GLU A 53 -7.12 -24.39 -2.02
N SER A 54 -7.42 -24.78 -0.79
CA SER A 54 -8.71 -24.51 -0.19
C SER A 54 -8.87 -23.01 0.09
N ILE A 55 -10.10 -22.57 0.34
CA ILE A 55 -10.37 -21.18 0.76
C ILE A 55 -9.56 -20.82 2.00
N GLU A 56 -9.50 -21.73 2.98
CA GLU A 56 -8.75 -21.52 4.21
C GLU A 56 -7.25 -21.42 3.97
N GLN A 57 -6.71 -22.24 3.09
CA GLN A 57 -5.28 -22.18 2.72
C GLN A 57 -4.95 -20.88 2.01
N TYR A 58 -5.80 -20.44 1.09
CA TYR A 58 -5.65 -19.17 0.39
C TYR A 58 -5.67 -18.00 1.38
N ASP A 59 -6.70 -17.93 2.22
CA ASP A 59 -6.85 -16.86 3.20
C ASP A 59 -5.65 -16.77 4.14
N GLN A 60 -5.17 -17.92 4.63
CA GLN A 60 -4.00 -17.96 5.51
C GLN A 60 -2.74 -17.48 4.78
N ARG A 61 -2.53 -17.94 3.56
CA ARG A 61 -1.35 -17.55 2.76
C ARG A 61 -1.31 -16.05 2.49
N VAL A 62 -2.42 -15.47 2.02
CA VAL A 62 -2.45 -14.03 1.70
C VAL A 62 -2.37 -13.16 2.95
N LYS A 63 -2.92 -13.63 4.06
CA LYS A 63 -2.82 -12.96 5.36
C LYS A 63 -1.38 -12.94 5.86
N ASP A 64 -0.67 -14.06 5.76
CA ASP A 64 0.73 -14.17 6.16
C ASP A 64 1.63 -13.29 5.27
N GLN A 65 1.39 -13.28 3.97
CA GLN A 65 2.10 -12.38 3.04
C GLN A 65 1.87 -10.92 3.37
N ALA A 66 0.63 -10.54 3.67
CA ALA A 66 0.30 -9.17 4.04
C ALA A 66 1.03 -8.74 5.30
N LYS A 67 1.04 -9.61 6.32
CA LYS A 67 1.76 -9.36 7.57
C LYS A 67 3.25 -9.16 7.35
N GLU A 68 3.87 -10.02 6.57
CA GLU A 68 5.29 -9.93 6.23
C GLU A 68 5.63 -8.62 5.52
N ARG A 69 4.82 -8.24 4.51
CA ARG A 69 4.98 -6.98 3.80
C ARG A 69 4.89 -5.77 4.71
N LEU A 70 3.88 -5.76 5.57
CA LEU A 70 3.65 -4.65 6.48
C LEU A 70 4.76 -4.52 7.53
N GLU A 71 5.22 -5.62 8.09
CA GLU A 71 6.33 -5.60 9.06
C GLU A 71 7.64 -5.14 8.41
N LYS A 72 7.91 -5.58 7.18
CA LYS A 72 9.06 -5.11 6.41
C LYS A 72 9.00 -3.60 6.18
N ALA A 73 7.84 -3.08 5.83
CA ALA A 73 7.64 -1.65 5.63
C ALA A 73 7.80 -0.87 6.94
N ARG A 74 7.21 -1.37 8.05
CA ARG A 74 7.33 -0.73 9.35
C ARG A 74 8.78 -0.53 9.76
N ALA A 75 9.66 -1.49 9.47
CA ALA A 75 11.06 -1.41 9.82
C ALA A 75 11.78 -0.19 9.24
N TYR A 76 11.39 0.28 8.05
CA TYR A 76 11.94 1.51 7.46
C TYR A 76 11.60 2.75 8.29
N PHE A 77 10.38 2.82 8.83
CA PHE A 77 9.96 3.94 9.66
C PHE A 77 10.61 3.88 11.05
N ASP A 78 10.71 2.69 11.63
CA ASP A 78 11.36 2.49 12.92
C ASP A 78 12.81 2.95 12.91
N LYS A 79 13.54 2.70 11.82
CA LYS A 79 14.94 3.12 11.66
C LYS A 79 15.13 4.63 11.78
N VAL A 80 14.16 5.42 11.38
CA VAL A 80 14.24 6.88 11.40
C VAL A 80 13.43 7.51 12.54
N GLY A 81 12.82 6.68 13.39
CA GLY A 81 12.06 7.15 14.56
C GLY A 81 10.69 7.72 14.22
N VAL A 82 10.11 7.31 13.11
CA VAL A 82 8.74 7.70 12.70
C VAL A 82 7.74 6.66 13.19
N LYS A 83 6.68 7.12 13.86
CA LYS A 83 5.60 6.24 14.27
C LYS A 83 4.80 5.80 13.05
N ALA A 84 4.76 4.50 12.80
CA ALA A 84 3.99 3.92 11.72
C ALA A 84 3.06 2.82 12.25
N THR A 85 1.78 2.93 11.92
CA THR A 85 0.80 1.86 12.13
C THR A 85 0.64 1.07 10.84
N ILE A 86 0.30 -0.19 10.96
CA ILE A 86 0.11 -1.07 9.80
C ILE A 86 -1.32 -1.57 9.77
N CYS A 87 -1.89 -1.67 8.57
CA CYS A 87 -3.25 -2.19 8.36
C CYS A 87 -3.36 -2.90 7.02
N SER A 88 -4.36 -3.77 6.92
CA SER A 88 -4.71 -4.42 5.67
C SER A 88 -6.21 -4.28 5.43
N LYS A 89 -6.61 -4.33 4.17
CA LYS A 89 -8.02 -4.30 3.77
C LYS A 89 -8.24 -5.27 2.61
N LYS A 90 -9.30 -6.06 2.70
CA LYS A 90 -9.70 -6.96 1.61
C LYS A 90 -10.52 -6.17 0.60
N SER A 91 -10.12 -6.21 -0.67
CA SER A 91 -10.85 -5.58 -1.77
C SER A 91 -10.37 -6.09 -3.11
N PHE A 92 -11.28 -6.18 -4.08
CA PHE A 92 -10.92 -6.42 -5.48
C PHE A 92 -10.43 -5.16 -6.18
N SER A 93 -10.64 -3.98 -5.57
CA SER A 93 -10.20 -2.69 -6.11
C SER A 93 -9.23 -2.01 -5.17
N PRO A 94 -7.91 -2.14 -5.42
CA PRO A 94 -6.90 -1.49 -4.57
C PRO A 94 -7.09 0.02 -4.43
N SER A 95 -7.41 0.71 -5.52
CA SER A 95 -7.62 2.17 -5.49
C SER A 95 -8.78 2.60 -4.59
N GLU A 96 -9.90 1.87 -4.65
CA GLU A 96 -11.05 2.14 -3.78
C GLU A 96 -10.69 1.89 -2.31
N ALA A 97 -10.01 0.78 -2.01
CA ALA A 97 -9.57 0.46 -0.66
C ALA A 97 -8.63 1.54 -0.10
N ILE A 98 -7.71 2.04 -0.91
CA ILE A 98 -6.79 3.11 -0.52
C ILE A 98 -7.56 4.37 -0.12
N MET A 99 -8.52 4.78 -0.95
CA MET A 99 -9.32 5.97 -0.67
C MET A 99 -10.23 5.81 0.55
N GLU A 100 -10.84 4.64 0.71
CA GLU A 100 -11.65 4.33 1.89
C GLU A 100 -10.83 4.38 3.18
N VAL A 101 -9.67 3.75 3.21
CA VAL A 101 -8.80 3.76 4.39
C VAL A 101 -8.27 5.16 4.67
N CYS A 102 -7.96 5.92 3.63
CA CYS A 102 -7.56 7.32 3.77
C CYS A 102 -8.63 8.14 4.52
N ASP A 103 -9.88 7.97 4.14
CA ASP A 103 -11.02 8.62 4.79
C ASP A 103 -11.21 8.11 6.23
N GLU A 104 -11.20 6.79 6.43
CA GLU A 104 -11.40 6.16 7.75
C GLU A 104 -10.36 6.59 8.79
N LEU A 105 -9.11 6.80 8.36
CA LEU A 105 -8.01 7.17 9.24
C LEU A 105 -7.74 8.68 9.27
N ASP A 106 -8.55 9.48 8.59
CA ASP A 106 -8.37 10.93 8.45
C ASP A 106 -6.96 11.31 7.97
N CYS A 107 -6.45 10.58 6.98
CA CYS A 107 -5.17 10.91 6.37
C CYS A 107 -5.29 12.15 5.48
N ASP A 108 -4.27 12.99 5.47
CA ASP A 108 -4.25 14.24 4.71
C ASP A 108 -3.29 14.23 3.53
N LEU A 109 -2.63 13.11 3.32
CA LEU A 109 -1.75 12.86 2.16
C LEU A 109 -1.69 11.36 1.88
N ILE A 110 -1.69 11.00 0.59
CA ILE A 110 -1.34 9.65 0.14
C ILE A 110 0.05 9.71 -0.49
N PHE A 111 0.96 8.85 -0.05
CA PHE A 111 2.31 8.74 -0.60
C PHE A 111 2.47 7.33 -1.17
N MET A 112 2.54 7.21 -2.50
CA MET A 112 2.53 5.91 -3.15
C MET A 112 3.50 5.81 -4.32
N ALA A 113 3.88 4.59 -4.67
CA ALA A 113 4.71 4.32 -5.83
C ALA A 113 3.96 4.62 -7.13
N SER A 114 4.70 4.96 -8.18
CA SER A 114 4.12 5.27 -9.49
C SER A 114 3.48 4.06 -10.18
N HIS A 115 3.93 2.85 -9.84
CA HIS A 115 3.34 1.59 -10.33
C HIS A 115 3.62 0.47 -9.33
N GLY A 116 2.87 -0.63 -9.43
CA GLY A 116 3.01 -1.79 -8.57
C GLY A 116 3.62 -2.99 -9.28
N ARG A 117 3.40 -4.19 -8.73
CA ARG A 117 3.95 -5.46 -9.23
C ARG A 117 3.57 -5.79 -10.67
N LYS A 118 2.39 -5.34 -11.11
CA LYS A 118 1.88 -5.59 -12.47
C LYS A 118 2.29 -4.49 -13.46
N GLY A 119 3.04 -3.47 -12.99
CA GLY A 119 3.48 -2.37 -13.82
C GLY A 119 4.59 -2.78 -14.77
N LEU A 120 4.53 -2.28 -16.00
CA LEU A 120 5.61 -2.40 -16.98
C LEU A 120 6.58 -1.24 -16.79
N ALA A 121 7.87 -1.51 -16.96
CA ALA A 121 8.92 -0.49 -16.80
C ALA A 121 8.75 0.73 -17.71
N ALA A 122 8.10 0.55 -18.86
CA ALA A 122 7.83 1.61 -19.84
C ALA A 122 6.60 2.46 -19.48
N VAL A 123 5.79 2.06 -18.49
CA VAL A 123 4.57 2.78 -18.10
C VAL A 123 4.92 3.87 -17.10
N LEU A 124 4.53 5.11 -17.36
CA LEU A 124 4.79 6.24 -16.47
C LEU A 124 4.02 6.13 -15.16
N LEU A 125 2.75 5.71 -15.22
CA LEU A 125 1.89 5.51 -14.06
C LEU A 125 1.15 4.19 -14.18
N GLY A 126 1.10 3.43 -13.10
CA GLY A 126 0.27 2.24 -13.01
C GLY A 126 -1.22 2.58 -12.96
N SER A 127 -2.06 1.62 -13.31
CA SER A 127 -3.52 1.81 -13.38
C SER A 127 -4.12 2.21 -12.02
N GLU A 128 -3.68 1.59 -10.94
CA GLU A 128 -4.19 1.91 -9.60
C GLU A 128 -3.75 3.30 -9.15
N THR A 129 -2.50 3.69 -9.45
CA THR A 129 -2.00 5.04 -9.17
C THR A 129 -2.80 6.10 -9.92
N GLN A 130 -3.12 5.86 -11.19
CA GLN A 130 -3.95 6.75 -11.99
C GLN A 130 -5.35 6.92 -11.38
N LYS A 131 -5.97 5.83 -10.94
CA LYS A 131 -7.29 5.87 -10.30
C LYS A 131 -7.27 6.67 -9.01
N VAL A 132 -6.25 6.48 -8.18
CA VAL A 132 -6.09 7.24 -6.93
C VAL A 132 -5.91 8.72 -7.24
N LEU A 133 -5.04 9.08 -8.19
CA LEU A 133 -4.85 10.48 -8.61
C LEU A 133 -6.13 11.13 -9.11
N THR A 134 -6.94 10.36 -9.85
CA THR A 134 -8.18 10.88 -10.43
C THR A 134 -9.26 11.12 -9.38
N HIS A 135 -9.36 10.24 -8.38
CA HIS A 135 -10.51 10.22 -7.47
C HIS A 135 -10.19 10.61 -6.02
N SER A 136 -8.93 10.79 -5.67
CA SER A 136 -8.56 11.14 -4.29
C SER A 136 -9.08 12.52 -3.89
N LYS A 137 -9.57 12.61 -2.65
CA LYS A 137 -9.97 13.89 -2.04
C LYS A 137 -8.80 14.62 -1.37
N VAL A 138 -7.67 13.94 -1.20
CA VAL A 138 -6.46 14.50 -0.59
C VAL A 138 -5.33 14.53 -1.61
N PRO A 139 -4.29 15.35 -1.41
CA PRO A 139 -3.12 15.32 -2.27
C PRO A 139 -2.46 13.95 -2.33
N VAL A 140 -1.89 13.64 -3.48
CA VAL A 140 -1.20 12.37 -3.72
C VAL A 140 0.23 12.67 -4.17
N MET A 141 1.19 12.18 -3.43
CA MET A 141 2.60 12.23 -3.81
C MET A 141 2.96 10.90 -4.46
N VAL A 142 3.44 10.98 -5.70
CA VAL A 142 3.81 9.80 -6.49
C VAL A 142 5.32 9.67 -6.49
N TYR A 143 5.81 8.55 -5.99
CA TYR A 143 7.24 8.21 -5.95
C TYR A 143 7.61 7.36 -7.18
N ARG A 144 8.69 7.72 -7.85
CA ARG A 144 9.18 7.01 -9.03
C ARG A 144 10.51 6.36 -8.78
#